data_c1e81f8ba222b6c346dcafa507056bce
#
_entry.id   c1e81f8ba222b6c346dcafa507056bce
#
_cell.length_a   1.000
_cell.length_b   1.000
_cell.length_c   1.000
_cell.angle_alpha   90.00
_cell.angle_beta   90.00
_cell.angle_gamma   90.00
#
_symmetry.space_group_name_H-M   'P 1'
#
loop_
_entity.id
_entity.type
_entity.pdbx_description
1 polymer ?
#
loop_
_entity_poly.entity_id
_entity_poly.type
_entity_poly.pdbx_seq_one_letter_code
_entity_poly.pdbx_strand_id
1 'polypeptide(L)'
;VPFSLNRRQLLGSIGILAGSTLLESSSSEAFASALGATLLPKSKWLQHENSRAGSTEWLSHKGASIGALDGYASTTSVNRGESLNLFVSTTYASFIVKVFRMGYYQGLGARLIETSSKVTGHVQTIPSPDQLGTVDCNWESSLQLSIGHHYPPGQYLALLVAPDQTGRFVPFLVRDDSSKAAFVYMSSVTTWQAYNAWGGFSLYRGANQDGDDGFNDATRADVVSFNRPYSRSMQNGAGDFLGNEFPFLFLAEQLGLDMTYWTSLDLHERGNLLSSHKALLSLGHDEYYSPAMRDAVTTAVSNGLNVSFFGANFIYRKIRFEPSANGHCRLMVNYRSTADPIMATNPQLATVNWQDYPSGIASSTFTGSYWGGVDGAGSLEVENASTWLWANTGLSNGAVLPNALGGEFNHYVTTAVNPANVEILASSNVGGGESDVTYVAAANGGGVFCSGTGHWIYDLSNFPKLYALQQGYMLAPPIANVTFPIRRATVNVLSLFGSGPAGASQPSTSTPN
;
A
#
# COMPACT_ATOMS: atom_id res chain seq x y z
N VAL A 1 -6.25 26.44 -25.49
CA VAL A 1 -5.20 27.41 -25.84
C VAL A 1 -3.89 26.63 -25.74
N PRO A 2 -3.07 26.53 -26.82
CA PRO A 2 -1.83 25.75 -26.76
C PRO A 2 -0.75 26.57 -26.03
N PHE A 3 -0.16 25.98 -24.99
CA PHE A 3 1.00 26.51 -24.29
C PHE A 3 2.26 26.29 -25.14
N SER A 4 2.95 27.37 -25.53
CA SER A 4 4.27 27.32 -26.15
C SER A 4 5.36 27.51 -25.09
N LEU A 5 6.17 26.46 -24.86
CA LEU A 5 7.37 26.54 -24.03
C LEU A 5 8.49 27.30 -24.74
N ASN A 6 9.23 28.15 -24.02
CA ASN A 6 10.33 28.90 -24.58
C ASN A 6 11.63 28.05 -24.60
N ARG A 7 12.60 28.45 -25.48
CA ARG A 7 13.83 27.68 -25.76
C ARG A 7 14.74 27.40 -24.56
N ARG A 8 14.67 28.16 -23.47
CA ARG A 8 15.46 27.92 -22.25
C ARG A 8 14.87 26.82 -21.37
N GLN A 9 13.54 26.63 -21.37
CA GLN A 9 12.87 25.56 -20.69
C GLN A 9 13.09 24.19 -21.38
N LEU A 10 13.26 24.23 -22.73
CA LEU A 10 13.56 23.02 -23.51
C LEU A 10 14.97 22.46 -23.26
N LEU A 11 15.96 23.30 -23.01
CA LEU A 11 17.35 22.87 -22.77
C LEU A 11 17.59 22.31 -21.37
N GLY A 12 16.84 22.77 -20.36
CA GLY A 12 16.82 22.14 -19.02
C GLY A 12 16.18 20.76 -19.03
N SER A 13 15.17 20.55 -19.84
CA SER A 13 14.45 19.27 -19.97
C SER A 13 15.26 18.18 -20.68
N ILE A 14 16.16 18.53 -21.60
CA ILE A 14 16.96 17.57 -22.37
C ILE A 14 18.07 16.93 -21.51
N GLY A 15 18.64 17.66 -20.56
CA GLY A 15 19.65 17.13 -19.64
C GLY A 15 19.09 16.11 -18.64
N ILE A 16 17.84 16.30 -18.21
CA ILE A 16 17.16 15.40 -17.26
C ILE A 16 16.60 14.16 -17.98
N LEU A 17 16.10 14.32 -19.23
CA LEU A 17 15.64 13.19 -20.04
C LEU A 17 16.78 12.21 -20.40
N ALA A 18 17.98 12.72 -20.68
CA ALA A 18 19.15 11.87 -20.95
C ALA A 18 19.62 11.11 -19.69
N GLY A 19 19.44 11.70 -18.49
CA GLY A 19 19.75 11.05 -17.22
C GLY A 19 18.78 9.93 -16.86
N SER A 20 17.48 10.09 -17.12
CA SER A 20 16.46 9.10 -16.76
C SER A 20 16.49 7.84 -17.64
N THR A 21 16.70 8.00 -18.94
CA THR A 21 16.82 6.87 -19.89
C THR A 21 18.13 6.09 -19.71
N LEU A 22 19.22 6.75 -19.31
CA LEU A 22 20.49 6.08 -18.99
C LEU A 22 20.43 5.31 -17.66
N LEU A 23 19.62 5.74 -16.70
CA LEU A 23 19.43 5.04 -15.43
C LEU A 23 18.71 3.69 -15.60
N GLU A 24 17.82 3.54 -16.55
CA GLU A 24 17.01 2.34 -16.75
C GLU A 24 17.79 1.16 -17.38
N SER A 25 18.84 1.44 -18.12
CA SER A 25 19.74 0.43 -18.70
C SER A 25 20.96 0.11 -17.84
N SER A 26 21.11 0.78 -16.69
CA SER A 26 22.23 0.61 -15.77
C SER A 26 22.05 -0.62 -14.88
N SER A 27 23.16 -1.20 -14.39
CA SER A 27 23.09 -2.22 -13.34
C SER A 27 22.37 -1.68 -12.10
N SER A 28 21.76 -2.56 -11.30
CA SER A 28 21.08 -2.14 -10.04
C SER A 28 22.01 -1.33 -9.12
N GLU A 29 23.31 -1.59 -9.14
CA GLU A 29 24.32 -0.83 -8.37
C GLU A 29 24.51 0.59 -8.90
N ALA A 30 24.61 0.76 -10.22
CA ALA A 30 24.73 2.08 -10.84
C ALA A 30 23.44 2.91 -10.63
N PHE A 31 22.29 2.29 -10.73
CA PHE A 31 21.00 2.90 -10.43
C PHE A 31 20.91 3.35 -8.95
N ALA A 32 21.26 2.46 -8.00
CA ALA A 32 21.29 2.77 -6.59
C ALA A 32 22.28 3.91 -6.26
N SER A 33 23.46 3.92 -6.91
CA SER A 33 24.46 4.99 -6.77
C SER A 33 23.93 6.33 -7.26
N ALA A 34 23.27 6.36 -8.42
CA ALA A 34 22.70 7.59 -8.99
C ALA A 34 21.58 8.16 -8.09
N LEU A 35 20.81 7.30 -7.43
CA LEU A 35 19.84 7.70 -6.42
C LEU A 35 20.45 7.97 -5.04
N GLY A 36 21.79 7.84 -4.87
CA GLY A 36 22.44 8.03 -3.57
C GLY A 36 22.07 7.00 -2.51
N ALA A 37 21.65 5.82 -2.91
CA ALA A 37 21.22 4.73 -2.04
C ALA A 37 22.36 3.93 -1.41
N THR A 38 23.55 4.52 -1.31
CA THR A 38 24.75 3.89 -0.74
C THR A 38 24.68 3.67 0.77
N LEU A 39 23.91 4.52 1.46
CA LEU A 39 23.72 4.49 2.91
C LEU A 39 22.51 3.66 3.37
N LEU A 40 21.72 3.11 2.43
CA LEU A 40 20.56 2.28 2.79
C LEU A 40 21.01 0.99 3.49
N PRO A 41 20.32 0.57 4.55
CA PRO A 41 20.41 -0.80 5.02
C PRO A 41 20.02 -1.76 3.90
N LYS A 42 20.94 -2.68 3.55
CA LYS A 42 20.76 -3.63 2.45
C LYS A 42 20.75 -5.06 2.93
N SER A 43 19.90 -5.87 2.34
CA SER A 43 19.78 -7.29 2.59
C SER A 43 20.49 -8.11 1.51
N LYS A 44 21.51 -8.89 1.90
CA LYS A 44 22.22 -9.80 0.98
C LYS A 44 21.29 -10.89 0.43
N TRP A 45 20.38 -11.40 1.25
CA TRP A 45 19.46 -12.44 0.80
C TRP A 45 18.50 -11.90 -0.26
N LEU A 46 17.99 -10.66 -0.09
CA LEU A 46 17.09 -10.03 -1.04
C LEU A 46 17.80 -9.70 -2.36
N GLN A 47 19.03 -9.21 -2.30
CA GLN A 47 19.85 -8.99 -3.50
C GLN A 47 20.07 -10.31 -4.25
N HIS A 48 20.39 -11.41 -3.53
CA HIS A 48 20.51 -12.74 -4.13
C HIS A 48 19.18 -13.22 -4.71
N GLU A 49 18.06 -13.03 -4.02
CA GLU A 49 16.74 -13.40 -4.53
C GLU A 49 16.42 -12.65 -5.83
N ASN A 50 16.64 -11.35 -5.89
CA ASN A 50 16.39 -10.53 -7.09
C ASN A 50 17.38 -10.78 -8.24
N SER A 51 18.51 -11.46 -8.00
CA SER A 51 19.41 -11.93 -9.06
C SER A 51 18.93 -13.18 -9.78
N ARG A 52 17.92 -13.88 -9.24
CA ARG A 52 17.33 -15.07 -9.88
C ARG A 52 16.54 -14.68 -11.12
N ALA A 53 16.34 -15.66 -12.01
CA ALA A 53 15.53 -15.47 -13.21
C ALA A 53 14.09 -15.06 -12.85
N GLY A 54 13.67 -13.89 -13.32
CA GLY A 54 12.30 -13.42 -13.21
C GLY A 54 11.40 -14.00 -14.29
N SER A 55 10.12 -13.65 -14.22
CA SER A 55 9.09 -14.06 -15.19
C SER A 55 8.09 -12.95 -15.41
N THR A 56 7.63 -12.78 -16.63
CA THR A 56 6.49 -11.93 -17.01
C THR A 56 5.20 -12.72 -17.21
N GLU A 57 5.18 -14.00 -16.93
CA GLU A 57 4.00 -14.85 -17.12
C GLU A 57 2.80 -14.39 -16.28
N TRP A 58 3.05 -13.74 -15.14
CA TRP A 58 1.99 -13.15 -14.32
C TRP A 58 1.17 -12.07 -15.05
N LEU A 59 1.70 -11.51 -16.15
CA LEU A 59 1.03 -10.51 -17.00
C LEU A 59 0.32 -11.14 -18.22
N SER A 60 0.52 -12.42 -18.49
CA SER A 60 0.18 -13.05 -19.78
C SER A 60 -1.22 -13.63 -19.83
N HIS A 61 -2.11 -13.30 -18.90
CA HIS A 61 -3.47 -13.82 -18.84
C HIS A 61 -4.51 -12.71 -19.03
N LYS A 62 -5.66 -13.07 -19.55
CA LYS A 62 -6.85 -12.23 -19.52
C LYS A 62 -7.62 -12.50 -18.24
N GLY A 63 -8.26 -11.49 -17.68
CA GLY A 63 -9.13 -11.68 -16.51
C GLY A 63 -10.28 -12.64 -16.82
N ALA A 64 -10.50 -13.61 -15.94
CA ALA A 64 -11.66 -14.49 -16.04
C ALA A 64 -12.97 -13.71 -15.93
N SER A 65 -14.05 -14.20 -16.55
CA SER A 65 -15.38 -13.62 -16.39
C SER A 65 -15.83 -13.71 -14.93
N ILE A 66 -16.73 -12.82 -14.53
CA ILE A 66 -17.33 -12.80 -13.18
C ILE A 66 -17.98 -14.17 -12.91
N GLY A 67 -17.65 -14.78 -11.78
CA GLY A 67 -18.18 -16.09 -11.35
C GLY A 67 -17.60 -17.30 -12.09
N ALA A 68 -16.77 -17.11 -13.12
CA ALA A 68 -16.19 -18.23 -13.85
C ALA A 68 -14.97 -18.85 -13.13
N LEU A 69 -14.19 -18.02 -12.43
CA LEU A 69 -13.01 -18.44 -11.67
C LEU A 69 -12.74 -17.39 -10.60
N ASP A 70 -13.00 -17.73 -9.35
CA ASP A 70 -12.79 -16.87 -8.19
C ASP A 70 -12.08 -17.65 -7.09
N GLY A 71 -11.28 -16.96 -6.27
CA GLY A 71 -10.60 -17.60 -5.16
C GLY A 71 -10.09 -16.64 -4.10
N TYR A 72 -9.86 -17.18 -2.91
CA TYR A 72 -9.25 -16.45 -1.78
C TYR A 72 -8.36 -17.37 -0.95
N ALA A 73 -7.52 -16.77 -0.11
CA ALA A 73 -6.62 -17.50 0.78
C ALA A 73 -7.17 -17.58 2.21
N SER A 74 -6.79 -18.63 2.93
CA SER A 74 -7.19 -18.86 4.34
C SER A 74 -6.69 -17.75 5.29
N THR A 75 -5.65 -17.03 4.91
CA THR A 75 -5.10 -15.89 5.65
C THR A 75 -4.47 -14.89 4.68
N THR A 76 -4.33 -13.63 5.08
CA THR A 76 -3.68 -12.59 4.28
C THR A 76 -2.15 -12.71 4.30
N SER A 77 -1.60 -13.34 5.33
CA SER A 77 -0.17 -13.61 5.46
C SER A 77 0.07 -14.94 6.17
N VAL A 78 1.19 -15.57 5.89
CA VAL A 78 1.58 -16.87 6.42
C VAL A 78 3.06 -16.85 6.78
N ASN A 79 3.45 -17.45 7.92
CA ASN A 79 4.86 -17.56 8.28
C ASN A 79 5.53 -18.73 7.55
N ARG A 80 6.84 -18.65 7.37
CA ARG A 80 7.61 -19.78 6.83
C ARG A 80 7.49 -21.00 7.75
N GLY A 81 7.27 -22.16 7.16
CA GLY A 81 7.02 -23.41 7.87
C GLY A 81 5.55 -23.75 8.08
N GLU A 82 4.65 -22.81 7.82
CA GLU A 82 3.19 -22.99 7.91
C GLU A 82 2.60 -23.39 6.55
N SER A 83 1.28 -23.55 6.49
CA SER A 83 0.54 -23.85 5.26
C SER A 83 -0.54 -22.81 5.00
N LEU A 84 -0.80 -22.56 3.72
CA LEU A 84 -1.85 -21.67 3.22
C LEU A 84 -2.85 -22.48 2.40
N ASN A 85 -4.14 -22.42 2.72
CA ASN A 85 -5.18 -23.00 1.88
C ASN A 85 -5.70 -21.96 0.87
N LEU A 86 -5.92 -22.42 -0.36
CA LEU A 86 -6.62 -21.68 -1.40
C LEU A 86 -8.02 -22.29 -1.56
N PHE A 87 -9.01 -21.43 -1.50
CA PHE A 87 -10.43 -21.75 -1.71
C PHE A 87 -10.83 -21.21 -3.08
N VAL A 88 -11.23 -22.09 -3.99
CA VAL A 88 -11.51 -21.72 -5.37
C VAL A 88 -12.88 -22.21 -5.80
N SER A 89 -13.68 -21.33 -6.37
CA SER A 89 -14.93 -21.65 -7.07
C SER A 89 -14.74 -21.44 -8.56
N THR A 90 -15.10 -22.42 -9.37
CA THR A 90 -14.96 -22.30 -10.82
C THR A 90 -15.98 -23.13 -11.57
N THR A 91 -16.43 -22.63 -12.74
CA THR A 91 -17.26 -23.35 -13.71
C THR A 91 -16.44 -24.23 -14.66
N TYR A 92 -15.11 -24.08 -14.67
CA TYR A 92 -14.22 -24.95 -15.46
C TYR A 92 -14.03 -26.29 -14.78
N ALA A 93 -13.89 -27.37 -15.56
CA ALA A 93 -13.65 -28.70 -15.05
C ALA A 93 -12.33 -28.83 -14.27
N SER A 94 -11.39 -27.93 -14.49
CA SER A 94 -10.11 -27.92 -13.79
C SER A 94 -9.40 -26.57 -13.99
N PHE A 95 -8.41 -26.32 -13.13
CA PHE A 95 -7.50 -25.17 -13.22
C PHE A 95 -6.10 -25.56 -12.74
N ILE A 96 -5.13 -24.68 -12.92
CA ILE A 96 -3.80 -24.75 -12.29
C ILE A 96 -3.55 -23.47 -11.49
N VAL A 97 -2.63 -23.55 -10.53
CA VAL A 97 -2.19 -22.38 -9.75
C VAL A 97 -0.71 -22.13 -10.04
N LYS A 98 -0.39 -20.93 -10.48
CA LYS A 98 0.98 -20.44 -10.62
C LYS A 98 1.25 -19.44 -9.50
N VAL A 99 2.21 -19.72 -8.64
CA VAL A 99 2.54 -18.85 -7.51
C VAL A 99 3.74 -17.99 -7.86
N PHE A 100 3.54 -16.67 -7.85
CA PHE A 100 4.58 -15.68 -8.14
C PHE A 100 4.95 -14.93 -6.87
N ARG A 101 6.26 -14.83 -6.58
CA ARG A 101 6.78 -13.84 -5.65
C ARG A 101 7.01 -12.54 -6.43
N MET A 102 6.40 -11.46 -5.95
CA MET A 102 6.52 -10.13 -6.54
C MET A 102 7.79 -9.44 -6.06
N GLY A 103 8.40 -8.61 -6.90
CA GLY A 103 9.64 -7.89 -6.57
C GLY A 103 10.25 -7.23 -7.80
N TYR A 104 11.57 -7.05 -7.83
CA TYR A 104 12.27 -6.43 -8.95
C TYR A 104 12.64 -7.45 -10.06
N TYR A 105 13.37 -8.51 -9.72
CA TYR A 105 13.81 -9.60 -10.62
C TYR A 105 14.32 -9.10 -11.97
N GLN A 106 15.33 -8.24 -11.95
CA GLN A 106 15.94 -7.66 -13.15
C GLN A 106 14.93 -6.92 -14.05
N GLY A 107 13.92 -6.30 -13.45
CA GLY A 107 12.89 -5.54 -14.18
C GLY A 107 11.69 -6.36 -14.63
N LEU A 108 11.62 -7.66 -14.35
CA LEU A 108 10.50 -8.52 -14.78
C LEU A 108 9.32 -8.53 -13.79
N GLY A 109 9.49 -7.95 -12.61
CA GLY A 109 8.42 -7.70 -11.63
C GLY A 109 8.02 -8.88 -10.76
N ALA A 110 8.36 -10.11 -11.15
CA ALA A 110 8.05 -11.30 -10.38
C ALA A 110 8.96 -12.48 -10.72
N ARG A 111 8.97 -13.48 -9.83
CA ARG A 111 9.55 -14.81 -10.08
C ARG A 111 8.50 -15.89 -9.86
N LEU A 112 8.39 -16.83 -10.79
CA LEU A 112 7.59 -18.04 -10.62
C LEU A 112 8.24 -18.93 -9.55
N ILE A 113 7.50 -19.22 -8.49
CA ILE A 113 7.95 -20.07 -7.37
C ILE A 113 7.53 -21.50 -7.59
N GLU A 114 6.25 -21.68 -7.93
CA GLU A 114 5.63 -22.99 -8.03
C GLU A 114 4.51 -22.98 -9.09
N THR A 115 4.30 -24.12 -9.73
CA THR A 115 3.11 -24.40 -10.53
C THR A 115 2.49 -25.68 -10.02
N SER A 116 1.22 -25.63 -9.62
CA SER A 116 0.51 -26.82 -9.14
C SER A 116 0.29 -27.86 -10.25
N SER A 117 0.03 -29.09 -9.85
CA SER A 117 -0.66 -30.05 -10.73
C SER A 117 -2.06 -29.50 -11.08
N LYS A 118 -2.72 -30.15 -12.06
CA LYS A 118 -4.11 -29.84 -12.38
C LYS A 118 -5.01 -30.11 -11.17
N VAL A 119 -5.78 -29.10 -10.77
CA VAL A 119 -6.76 -29.16 -9.68
C VAL A 119 -8.15 -29.32 -10.28
N THR A 120 -8.97 -30.23 -9.75
CA THR A 120 -10.37 -30.39 -10.17
C THR A 120 -11.18 -29.15 -9.79
N GLY A 121 -11.94 -28.62 -10.74
CA GLY A 121 -12.79 -27.45 -10.54
C GLY A 121 -14.17 -27.83 -9.99
N HIS A 122 -14.68 -27.00 -9.10
CA HIS A 122 -16.02 -27.10 -8.54
C HIS A 122 -16.63 -25.70 -8.37
N VAL A 123 -17.93 -25.58 -8.62
CA VAL A 123 -18.68 -24.38 -8.24
C VAL A 123 -18.98 -24.46 -6.75
N GLN A 124 -18.61 -23.45 -6.00
CA GLN A 124 -18.90 -23.32 -4.57
C GLN A 124 -19.99 -22.26 -4.34
N THR A 125 -20.79 -22.46 -3.30
CA THR A 125 -21.93 -21.57 -3.01
C THR A 125 -21.46 -20.19 -2.56
N ILE A 126 -21.95 -19.15 -3.22
CA ILE A 126 -21.80 -17.78 -2.74
C ILE A 126 -22.92 -17.54 -1.71
N PRO A 127 -22.61 -17.23 -0.44
CA PRO A 127 -23.63 -16.98 0.56
C PRO A 127 -24.38 -15.66 0.24
N SER A 128 -25.66 -15.64 0.58
CA SER A 128 -26.39 -14.37 0.61
C SER A 128 -25.81 -13.47 1.70
N PRO A 129 -25.80 -12.14 1.49
CA PRO A 129 -25.39 -11.20 2.53
C PRO A 129 -26.34 -11.32 3.74
N ASP A 130 -25.79 -11.16 4.93
CA ASP A 130 -26.59 -11.01 6.15
C ASP A 130 -27.19 -9.61 6.28
N GLN A 131 -27.79 -9.30 7.44
CA GLN A 131 -28.41 -7.99 7.71
C GLN A 131 -27.40 -6.83 7.77
N LEU A 132 -26.11 -7.12 7.92
CA LEU A 132 -25.01 -6.15 7.95
C LEU A 132 -24.31 -6.03 6.58
N GLY A 133 -24.83 -6.70 5.56
CA GLY A 133 -24.22 -6.76 4.23
C GLY A 133 -23.02 -7.69 4.15
N THR A 134 -22.81 -8.57 5.14
CA THR A 134 -21.65 -9.45 5.20
C THR A 134 -21.80 -10.61 4.22
N VAL A 135 -20.85 -10.75 3.31
CA VAL A 135 -20.68 -11.94 2.46
C VAL A 135 -19.47 -12.72 2.98
N ASP A 136 -19.72 -13.79 3.75
CA ASP A 136 -18.69 -14.62 4.40
C ASP A 136 -18.72 -16.03 3.83
N CYS A 137 -17.80 -16.34 2.90
CA CYS A 137 -17.75 -17.64 2.24
C CYS A 137 -17.24 -18.73 3.19
N ASN A 138 -17.89 -19.89 3.14
CA ASN A 138 -17.46 -21.11 3.81
C ASN A 138 -17.14 -22.19 2.75
N TRP A 139 -16.19 -21.87 1.85
CA TRP A 139 -15.79 -22.79 0.78
C TRP A 139 -14.87 -23.89 1.29
N GLU A 140 -14.92 -25.03 0.61
CA GLU A 140 -13.96 -26.11 0.82
C GLU A 140 -12.61 -25.76 0.22
N SER A 141 -11.53 -26.20 0.88
CA SER A 141 -10.16 -25.99 0.39
C SER A 141 -9.93 -26.75 -0.92
N SER A 142 -9.50 -26.04 -1.95
CA SER A 142 -9.21 -26.63 -3.26
C SER A 142 -7.75 -27.04 -3.40
N LEU A 143 -6.84 -26.33 -2.74
CA LEU A 143 -5.39 -26.56 -2.78
C LEU A 143 -4.74 -26.04 -1.50
N GLN A 144 -3.80 -26.79 -0.94
CA GLN A 144 -2.92 -26.34 0.14
C GLN A 144 -1.52 -26.09 -0.40
N LEU A 145 -0.97 -24.92 -0.10
CA LEU A 145 0.42 -24.54 -0.35
C LEU A 145 1.23 -24.76 0.94
N SER A 146 2.30 -25.52 0.87
CA SER A 146 3.25 -25.72 1.99
C SER A 146 4.35 -24.69 1.88
N ILE A 147 4.38 -23.71 2.80
CA ILE A 147 5.30 -22.58 2.76
C ILE A 147 6.67 -22.97 3.33
N GLY A 148 7.43 -23.71 2.52
CA GLY A 148 8.77 -24.17 2.86
C GLY A 148 9.87 -23.15 2.56
N HIS A 149 11.13 -23.63 2.60
CA HIS A 149 12.31 -22.78 2.36
C HIS A 149 12.36 -22.17 0.94
N HIS A 150 11.68 -22.76 -0.03
CA HIS A 150 11.60 -22.25 -1.41
C HIS A 150 10.66 -21.07 -1.57
N TYR A 151 9.91 -20.72 -0.50
CA TYR A 151 9.12 -19.50 -0.40
C TYR A 151 9.87 -18.45 0.44
N PRO A 152 10.73 -17.61 -0.14
CA PRO A 152 11.35 -16.52 0.61
C PRO A 152 10.31 -15.49 1.06
N PRO A 153 10.56 -14.75 2.16
CA PRO A 153 9.64 -13.69 2.59
C PRO A 153 9.34 -12.70 1.47
N GLY A 154 8.09 -12.22 1.38
CA GLY A 154 7.71 -11.28 0.32
C GLY A 154 6.22 -11.22 0.08
N GLN A 155 5.84 -10.37 -0.87
CA GLN A 155 4.50 -10.30 -1.43
C GLN A 155 4.35 -11.35 -2.53
N TYR A 156 3.20 -12.02 -2.55
CA TYR A 156 2.89 -13.08 -3.49
C TYR A 156 1.55 -12.85 -4.19
N LEU A 157 1.48 -13.33 -5.43
CA LEU A 157 0.24 -13.50 -6.18
C LEU A 157 0.14 -14.96 -6.63
N ALA A 158 -0.86 -15.69 -6.12
CA ALA A 158 -1.25 -16.96 -6.70
C ALA A 158 -2.19 -16.66 -7.88
N LEU A 159 -1.75 -16.98 -9.10
CA LEU A 159 -2.54 -16.86 -10.31
C LEU A 159 -3.28 -18.17 -10.56
N LEU A 160 -4.58 -18.15 -10.40
CA LEU A 160 -5.48 -19.22 -10.86
C LEU A 160 -5.57 -19.13 -12.37
N VAL A 161 -5.31 -20.22 -13.09
CA VAL A 161 -5.33 -20.25 -14.57
C VAL A 161 -6.29 -21.32 -15.05
N ALA A 162 -7.31 -20.91 -15.79
CA ALA A 162 -8.28 -21.80 -16.44
C ALA A 162 -7.71 -22.41 -17.73
N PRO A 163 -8.33 -23.48 -18.28
CA PRO A 163 -7.86 -24.13 -19.52
C PRO A 163 -7.83 -23.19 -20.75
N ASP A 164 -8.68 -22.17 -20.78
CA ASP A 164 -8.74 -21.15 -21.83
C ASP A 164 -7.71 -20.01 -21.65
N GLN A 165 -6.79 -20.15 -20.69
CA GLN A 165 -5.77 -19.17 -20.33
C GLN A 165 -6.33 -17.88 -19.72
N THR A 166 -7.58 -17.83 -19.33
CA THR A 166 -8.07 -16.76 -18.44
C THR A 166 -7.60 -17.01 -17.01
N GLY A 167 -7.46 -15.95 -16.21
CA GLY A 167 -6.92 -16.08 -14.86
C GLY A 167 -7.49 -15.09 -13.85
N ARG A 168 -7.25 -15.37 -12.56
CA ARG A 168 -7.60 -14.55 -11.42
C ARG A 168 -6.50 -14.61 -10.38
N PHE A 169 -6.16 -13.48 -9.80
CA PHE A 169 -5.19 -13.44 -8.70
C PHE A 169 -5.80 -13.74 -7.34
N VAL A 170 -4.97 -14.31 -6.46
CA VAL A 170 -5.20 -14.40 -5.01
C VAL A 170 -3.93 -13.91 -4.33
N PRO A 171 -3.95 -12.73 -3.68
CA PRO A 171 -2.78 -12.16 -3.02
C PRO A 171 -2.59 -12.76 -1.63
N PHE A 172 -1.32 -12.90 -1.21
CA PHE A 172 -0.91 -13.23 0.16
C PHE A 172 0.53 -12.80 0.40
N LEU A 173 0.93 -12.73 1.67
CA LEU A 173 2.32 -12.48 2.06
C LEU A 173 2.94 -13.71 2.71
N VAL A 174 4.25 -13.88 2.51
CA VAL A 174 5.07 -14.77 3.32
C VAL A 174 5.91 -13.93 4.26
N ARG A 175 5.69 -14.13 5.56
CA ARG A 175 6.41 -13.46 6.65
C ARG A 175 7.66 -14.22 7.07
N ASP A 176 8.48 -13.52 7.85
CA ASP A 176 9.50 -14.09 8.73
C ASP A 176 9.39 -13.40 10.10
N ASP A 177 8.68 -14.04 11.03
CA ASP A 177 8.39 -13.48 12.36
C ASP A 177 9.67 -13.40 13.24
N SER A 178 10.77 -14.02 12.82
CA SER A 178 12.09 -13.89 13.46
C SER A 178 12.94 -12.76 12.91
N SER A 179 12.48 -12.06 11.87
CA SER A 179 13.23 -11.04 11.16
C SER A 179 13.64 -9.88 12.07
N LYS A 180 14.86 -9.38 11.84
CA LYS A 180 15.41 -8.14 12.42
C LYS A 180 15.74 -7.13 11.34
N ALA A 181 15.11 -7.25 10.17
CA ALA A 181 15.28 -6.32 9.07
C ALA A 181 15.03 -4.87 9.51
N ALA A 182 15.74 -3.93 8.90
CA ALA A 182 15.61 -2.52 9.27
C ALA A 182 14.19 -1.99 9.03
N PHE A 183 13.53 -2.45 7.98
CA PHE A 183 12.22 -1.95 7.58
C PHE A 183 11.14 -3.02 7.63
N VAL A 184 9.93 -2.60 8.02
CA VAL A 184 8.70 -3.37 7.84
C VAL A 184 7.94 -2.78 6.66
N TYR A 185 7.88 -3.49 5.54
CA TYR A 185 6.95 -3.24 4.44
C TYR A 185 5.56 -3.72 4.87
N MET A 186 4.56 -2.86 4.78
CA MET A 186 3.20 -3.21 5.20
C MET A 186 2.19 -3.03 4.07
N SER A 187 1.48 -4.13 3.73
CA SER A 187 0.35 -4.11 2.81
C SER A 187 -0.94 -3.76 3.54
N SER A 188 -1.70 -2.81 2.98
CA SER A 188 -2.91 -2.23 3.56
C SER A 188 -4.16 -3.08 3.28
N VAL A 189 -4.11 -4.39 3.61
CA VAL A 189 -5.18 -5.36 3.28
C VAL A 189 -6.53 -5.03 3.92
N THR A 190 -6.56 -4.25 5.00
CA THR A 190 -7.80 -3.73 5.60
C THR A 190 -8.49 -2.76 4.65
N THR A 191 -7.73 -1.85 4.04
CA THR A 191 -8.25 -0.93 3.04
C THR A 191 -8.69 -1.68 1.78
N TRP A 192 -7.88 -2.64 1.29
CA TRP A 192 -8.30 -3.46 0.16
C TRP A 192 -9.65 -4.14 0.42
N GLN A 193 -9.85 -4.71 1.61
CA GLN A 193 -11.09 -5.41 1.94
C GLN A 193 -12.27 -4.46 2.11
N ALA A 194 -12.04 -3.23 2.56
CA ALA A 194 -13.07 -2.20 2.68
C ALA A 194 -13.69 -1.83 1.32
N TYR A 195 -12.87 -1.75 0.28
CA TYR A 195 -13.29 -1.43 -1.10
C TYR A 195 -13.74 -2.65 -1.90
N ASN A 196 -13.47 -3.86 -1.41
CA ASN A 196 -13.80 -5.10 -2.11
C ASN A 196 -15.31 -5.29 -2.26
N ALA A 197 -15.82 -5.17 -3.48
CA ALA A 197 -17.25 -5.31 -3.78
C ALA A 197 -17.65 -6.71 -4.25
N TRP A 198 -16.77 -7.71 -4.12
CA TRP A 198 -17.12 -9.07 -4.50
C TRP A 198 -18.34 -9.57 -3.70
N GLY A 199 -19.26 -10.22 -4.37
CA GLY A 199 -20.54 -10.62 -3.78
C GLY A 199 -21.56 -9.49 -3.67
N GLY A 200 -21.27 -8.30 -4.25
CA GLY A 200 -22.18 -7.16 -4.34
C GLY A 200 -22.15 -6.18 -3.17
N PHE A 201 -21.29 -6.40 -2.16
CA PHE A 201 -21.25 -5.56 -0.95
C PHE A 201 -19.82 -5.22 -0.53
N SER A 202 -19.61 -3.95 -0.18
CA SER A 202 -18.39 -3.43 0.43
C SER A 202 -18.74 -2.41 1.51
N LEU A 203 -17.73 -1.84 2.19
CA LEU A 203 -17.98 -0.74 3.12
C LEU A 203 -18.40 0.58 2.42
N TYR A 204 -18.51 0.60 1.10
CA TYR A 204 -18.91 1.78 0.31
C TYR A 204 -20.17 1.60 -0.49
N ARG A 205 -20.60 0.37 -0.72
CA ARG A 205 -21.81 0.08 -1.52
C ARG A 205 -22.43 -1.27 -1.18
N GLY A 206 -23.68 -1.45 -1.56
CA GLY A 206 -24.38 -2.72 -1.44
C GLY A 206 -25.38 -2.94 -2.56
N ALA A 207 -25.77 -4.21 -2.74
CA ALA A 207 -26.74 -4.69 -3.73
C ALA A 207 -26.36 -4.42 -5.21
N ASN A 208 -25.07 -4.17 -5.49
CA ASN A 208 -24.57 -3.98 -6.85
C ASN A 208 -23.81 -5.22 -7.31
N GLN A 209 -23.68 -5.38 -8.63
CA GLN A 209 -22.87 -6.47 -9.19
C GLN A 209 -21.37 -6.20 -9.01
N ASP A 210 -20.59 -7.27 -9.02
CA ASP A 210 -19.12 -7.19 -9.04
C ASP A 210 -18.64 -6.33 -10.21
N GLY A 211 -17.84 -5.31 -9.93
CA GLY A 211 -17.29 -4.39 -10.93
C GLY A 211 -18.04 -3.09 -11.15
N ASP A 212 -19.14 -2.84 -10.44
CA ASP A 212 -19.78 -1.53 -10.44
C ASP A 212 -19.04 -0.58 -9.48
N ASP A 213 -18.62 0.59 -9.98
CA ASP A 213 -17.80 1.57 -9.26
C ASP A 213 -18.63 2.61 -8.47
N GLY A 214 -19.94 2.44 -8.37
CA GLY A 214 -20.81 3.37 -7.64
C GLY A 214 -20.65 3.30 -6.11
N PHE A 215 -20.61 4.45 -5.43
CA PHE A 215 -20.75 4.54 -3.98
C PHE A 215 -22.23 4.66 -3.60
N ASN A 216 -22.65 3.91 -2.58
CA ASN A 216 -24.01 3.99 -2.05
C ASN A 216 -24.01 3.73 -0.53
N ASP A 217 -23.86 4.80 0.23
CA ASP A 217 -23.81 4.75 1.70
C ASP A 217 -25.08 4.20 2.34
N ALA A 218 -26.23 4.31 1.68
CA ALA A 218 -27.50 3.83 2.23
C ALA A 218 -27.63 2.29 2.21
N THR A 219 -26.87 1.61 1.34
CA THR A 219 -26.93 0.15 1.15
C THR A 219 -25.62 -0.56 1.40
N ARG A 220 -24.55 0.17 1.79
CA ARG A 220 -23.23 -0.41 2.08
C ARG A 220 -23.28 -1.45 3.19
N ALA A 221 -22.27 -2.32 3.21
CA ALA A 221 -22.06 -3.20 4.35
C ALA A 221 -21.52 -2.43 5.56
N ASP A 222 -21.88 -2.87 6.76
CA ASP A 222 -21.24 -2.47 8.03
C ASP A 222 -20.16 -3.47 8.46
N VAL A 223 -20.16 -4.68 7.87
CA VAL A 223 -19.18 -5.73 8.12
C VAL A 223 -18.76 -6.36 6.80
N VAL A 224 -17.47 -6.55 6.61
CA VAL A 224 -16.92 -7.26 5.45
C VAL A 224 -16.01 -8.41 5.90
N SER A 225 -15.96 -9.48 5.09
CA SER A 225 -15.19 -10.67 5.42
C SER A 225 -13.92 -10.79 4.58
N PHE A 226 -12.83 -11.29 5.20
CA PHE A 226 -11.64 -11.76 4.50
C PHE A 226 -11.83 -13.18 3.89
N ASN A 227 -12.94 -13.87 4.16
CA ASN A 227 -13.27 -15.16 3.58
C ASN A 227 -14.06 -14.99 2.28
N ARG A 228 -13.55 -14.21 1.35
CA ARG A 228 -14.13 -14.02 0.02
C ARG A 228 -13.07 -13.56 -0.98
N PRO A 229 -13.25 -13.84 -2.27
CA PRO A 229 -12.37 -13.34 -3.31
C PRO A 229 -12.31 -11.80 -3.33
N TYR A 230 -11.24 -11.25 -3.88
CA TYR A 230 -11.27 -9.86 -4.34
C TYR A 230 -11.96 -9.76 -5.68
N SER A 231 -12.73 -8.68 -5.89
CA SER A 231 -13.49 -8.47 -7.12
C SER A 231 -12.59 -8.31 -8.35
N ARG A 232 -13.17 -8.49 -9.52
CA ARG A 232 -12.44 -8.30 -10.78
C ARG A 232 -11.97 -6.85 -10.96
N SER A 233 -12.75 -5.87 -10.53
CA SER A 233 -12.40 -4.45 -10.57
C SER A 233 -11.18 -4.12 -9.69
N MET A 234 -10.92 -4.92 -8.66
CA MET A 234 -9.71 -4.79 -7.84
C MET A 234 -8.53 -5.53 -8.50
N GLN A 235 -8.06 -4.98 -9.62
CA GLN A 235 -6.87 -5.43 -10.33
C GLN A 235 -6.87 -6.93 -10.63
N ASN A 236 -8.04 -7.43 -11.10
CA ASN A 236 -8.28 -8.83 -11.41
C ASN A 236 -8.06 -9.78 -10.21
N GLY A 237 -8.46 -9.35 -9.01
CA GLY A 237 -8.35 -10.13 -7.78
C GLY A 237 -7.05 -9.91 -7.00
N ALA A 238 -6.14 -9.04 -7.46
CA ALA A 238 -4.90 -8.74 -6.73
C ALA A 238 -5.09 -7.83 -5.51
N GLY A 239 -6.33 -7.47 -5.17
CA GLY A 239 -6.59 -6.42 -4.20
C GLY A 239 -6.20 -5.06 -4.78
N ASP A 240 -5.62 -4.20 -3.96
CA ASP A 240 -5.12 -2.90 -4.41
C ASP A 240 -3.59 -2.85 -4.51
N PHE A 241 -2.97 -4.02 -4.50
CA PHE A 241 -1.52 -4.19 -4.47
C PHE A 241 -0.80 -3.59 -5.66
N LEU A 242 -1.26 -3.91 -6.89
CA LEU A 242 -0.53 -3.55 -8.11
C LEU A 242 -0.48 -2.04 -8.34
N GLY A 243 -1.50 -1.31 -7.89
CA GLY A 243 -1.57 0.14 -7.99
C GLY A 243 -0.84 0.86 -6.87
N ASN A 244 -1.20 0.55 -5.65
CA ASN A 244 -0.86 1.37 -4.50
C ASN A 244 0.38 0.88 -3.73
N GLU A 245 0.96 -0.28 -4.06
CA GLU A 245 2.09 -0.82 -3.30
C GLU A 245 3.21 -1.38 -4.17
N PHE A 246 2.91 -2.04 -5.29
CA PHE A 246 3.91 -2.66 -6.15
C PHE A 246 4.98 -1.70 -6.69
N PRO A 247 4.70 -0.43 -7.06
CA PRO A 247 5.75 0.49 -7.50
C PRO A 247 6.81 0.73 -6.43
N PHE A 248 6.40 0.84 -5.16
CA PHE A 248 7.34 0.94 -4.04
C PHE A 248 8.12 -0.37 -3.85
N LEU A 249 7.43 -1.51 -3.83
CA LEU A 249 8.06 -2.82 -3.68
C LEU A 249 9.13 -3.05 -4.76
N PHE A 250 8.80 -2.71 -6.01
CA PHE A 250 9.72 -2.83 -7.14
C PHE A 250 11.00 -1.99 -6.93
N LEU A 251 10.85 -0.72 -6.55
CA LEU A 251 11.99 0.15 -6.24
C LEU A 251 12.80 -0.35 -5.04
N ALA A 252 12.13 -0.67 -3.93
CA ALA A 252 12.78 -1.11 -2.70
C ALA A 252 13.59 -2.40 -2.91
N GLU A 253 13.06 -3.36 -3.66
CA GLU A 253 13.76 -4.59 -3.99
C GLU A 253 14.87 -4.39 -5.04
N GLN A 254 14.70 -3.46 -5.98
CA GLN A 254 15.79 -3.05 -6.89
C GLN A 254 16.97 -2.47 -6.12
N LEU A 255 16.70 -1.68 -5.08
CA LEU A 255 17.73 -1.11 -4.20
C LEU A 255 18.32 -2.14 -3.20
N GLY A 256 17.71 -3.31 -3.09
CA GLY A 256 18.13 -4.36 -2.14
C GLY A 256 17.86 -3.99 -0.68
N LEU A 257 16.78 -3.24 -0.41
CA LEU A 257 16.43 -2.71 0.90
C LEU A 257 16.28 -3.84 1.94
N ASP A 258 16.84 -3.65 3.14
CA ASP A 258 16.71 -4.62 4.23
C ASP A 258 15.32 -4.55 4.88
N MET A 259 14.37 -5.37 4.39
CA MET A 259 12.98 -5.33 4.83
C MET A 259 12.36 -6.70 5.08
N THR A 260 11.37 -6.72 5.96
CA THR A 260 10.42 -7.80 6.19
C THR A 260 9.03 -7.38 5.71
N TYR A 261 8.09 -8.33 5.62
CA TYR A 261 6.82 -8.13 4.93
C TYR A 261 5.66 -8.47 5.86
N TRP A 262 4.78 -7.50 6.10
CA TRP A 262 3.59 -7.61 6.93
C TRP A 262 2.34 -7.15 6.18
N THR A 263 1.20 -7.55 6.67
CA THR A 263 -0.10 -6.94 6.36
C THR A 263 -0.56 -6.06 7.52
N SER A 264 -1.57 -5.24 7.30
CA SER A 264 -2.24 -4.49 8.37
C SER A 264 -2.85 -5.40 9.44
N LEU A 265 -3.25 -6.67 9.10
CA LEU A 265 -3.63 -7.66 10.11
C LEU A 265 -2.44 -8.08 10.99
N ASP A 266 -1.24 -8.23 10.41
CA ASP A 266 -0.04 -8.55 11.20
C ASP A 266 0.31 -7.40 12.16
N LEU A 267 0.11 -6.15 11.75
CA LEU A 267 0.26 -5.01 12.64
C LEU A 267 -0.75 -5.06 13.80
N HIS A 268 -2.00 -5.48 13.54
CA HIS A 268 -3.00 -5.69 14.58
C HIS A 268 -2.60 -6.76 15.59
N GLU A 269 -2.12 -7.90 15.09
CA GLU A 269 -1.86 -9.08 15.92
C GLU A 269 -0.46 -9.09 16.55
N ARG A 270 0.52 -8.45 15.92
CA ARG A 270 1.96 -8.55 16.22
C ARG A 270 2.66 -7.19 16.33
N GLY A 271 1.90 -6.11 16.54
CA GLY A 271 2.45 -4.76 16.58
C GLY A 271 3.58 -4.55 17.59
N ASN A 272 3.65 -5.36 18.65
CA ASN A 272 4.75 -5.37 19.62
C ASN A 272 6.11 -5.73 18.99
N LEU A 273 6.15 -6.48 17.88
CA LEU A 273 7.38 -6.83 17.18
C LEU A 273 8.00 -5.64 16.42
N LEU A 274 7.28 -4.52 16.24
CA LEU A 274 7.82 -3.30 15.65
C LEU A 274 9.10 -2.83 16.35
N SER A 275 9.23 -3.04 17.65
CA SER A 275 10.42 -2.70 18.43
C SER A 275 11.71 -3.37 17.95
N SER A 276 11.62 -4.40 17.11
CA SER A 276 12.76 -5.11 16.52
C SER A 276 13.27 -4.47 15.23
N HIS A 277 12.60 -3.42 14.74
CA HIS A 277 12.85 -2.78 13.45
C HIS A 277 13.20 -1.29 13.64
N LYS A 278 13.62 -0.62 12.58
CA LYS A 278 13.95 0.81 12.59
C LYS A 278 12.84 1.68 12.02
N ALA A 279 12.08 1.16 11.07
CA ALA A 279 10.96 1.89 10.48
C ALA A 279 9.84 0.98 9.98
N LEU A 280 8.60 1.50 10.09
CA LEU A 280 7.41 0.99 9.42
C LEU A 280 7.16 1.81 8.14
N LEU A 281 6.92 1.12 7.03
CA LEU A 281 6.60 1.69 5.73
C LEU A 281 5.14 1.37 5.42
N SER A 282 4.25 2.35 5.62
CA SER A 282 2.86 2.33 5.21
C SER A 282 2.74 2.87 3.78
N LEU A 283 1.99 2.20 2.92
CA LEU A 283 2.03 2.41 1.48
C LEU A 283 0.65 2.72 0.90
N GLY A 284 0.65 3.65 -0.04
CA GLY A 284 -0.49 3.98 -0.89
C GLY A 284 -1.70 4.48 -0.10
N HIS A 285 -2.69 3.63 0.06
CA HIS A 285 -3.95 3.94 0.72
C HIS A 285 -4.13 3.07 1.97
N ASP A 286 -3.82 3.60 3.15
CA ASP A 286 -3.81 2.89 4.43
C ASP A 286 -4.82 3.48 5.43
N GLU A 287 -6.09 3.48 5.03
CA GLU A 287 -7.20 4.21 5.66
C GLU A 287 -7.71 3.56 6.96
N TYR A 288 -7.74 2.21 7.02
CA TYR A 288 -8.51 1.44 8.01
C TYR A 288 -7.62 0.88 9.13
N TYR A 289 -7.73 1.47 10.32
CA TYR A 289 -6.93 1.08 11.49
C TYR A 289 -7.79 0.62 12.66
N SER A 290 -7.42 -0.49 13.28
CA SER A 290 -7.95 -0.87 14.59
C SER A 290 -7.24 -0.11 15.73
N PRO A 291 -7.82 -0.05 16.95
CA PRO A 291 -7.12 0.49 18.11
C PRO A 291 -5.75 -0.12 18.34
N ALA A 292 -5.63 -1.46 18.26
CA ALA A 292 -4.36 -2.15 18.46
C ALA A 292 -3.29 -1.75 17.42
N MET A 293 -3.67 -1.56 16.15
CA MET A 293 -2.74 -1.07 15.11
C MET A 293 -2.25 0.35 15.43
N ARG A 294 -3.17 1.26 15.77
CA ARG A 294 -2.83 2.64 16.08
C ARG A 294 -1.94 2.73 17.32
N ASP A 295 -2.30 2.02 18.38
CA ASP A 295 -1.53 1.97 19.63
C ASP A 295 -0.13 1.41 19.41
N ALA A 296 -0.01 0.36 18.59
CA ALA A 296 1.28 -0.22 18.24
C ALA A 296 2.18 0.80 17.52
N VAL A 297 1.65 1.52 16.53
CA VAL A 297 2.40 2.53 15.78
C VAL A 297 2.78 3.71 16.66
N THR A 298 1.84 4.29 17.40
CA THR A 298 2.12 5.45 18.26
C THR A 298 3.09 5.11 19.40
N THR A 299 2.96 3.92 19.99
CA THR A 299 3.90 3.41 21.00
C THR A 299 5.29 3.21 20.40
N ALA A 300 5.38 2.63 19.21
CA ALA A 300 6.66 2.39 18.56
C ALA A 300 7.36 3.71 18.19
N VAL A 301 6.63 4.70 17.65
CA VAL A 301 7.16 6.05 17.39
C VAL A 301 7.64 6.71 18.68
N SER A 302 6.87 6.59 19.76
CA SER A 302 7.25 7.07 21.09
C SER A 302 8.53 6.41 21.62
N ASN A 303 8.89 5.24 21.15
CA ASN A 303 10.11 4.51 21.50
C ASN A 303 11.23 4.63 20.44
N GLY A 304 11.11 5.56 19.49
CA GLY A 304 12.16 5.86 18.51
C GLY A 304 12.05 5.15 17.17
N LEU A 305 10.99 4.35 16.92
CA LEU A 305 10.72 3.82 15.59
C LEU A 305 10.32 4.97 14.64
N ASN A 306 10.80 4.93 13.42
CA ASN A 306 10.34 5.84 12.38
C ASN A 306 9.12 5.28 11.65
N VAL A 307 8.26 6.14 11.13
CA VAL A 307 7.11 5.73 10.30
C VAL A 307 7.02 6.61 9.08
N SER A 308 6.89 6.00 7.90
CA SER A 308 6.58 6.74 6.68
C SER A 308 5.22 6.32 6.14
N PHE A 309 4.37 7.30 5.86
CA PHE A 309 3.14 7.16 5.10
C PHE A 309 3.40 7.68 3.68
N PHE A 310 3.68 6.74 2.76
CA PHE A 310 3.82 7.02 1.34
C PHE A 310 2.44 6.94 0.67
N GLY A 311 1.59 7.91 0.97
CA GLY A 311 0.21 7.95 0.51
C GLY A 311 -0.59 9.07 1.15
N ALA A 312 -1.91 8.93 1.11
CA ALA A 312 -2.86 9.83 1.75
C ALA A 312 -4.03 9.05 2.37
N ASN A 313 -4.93 9.76 3.06
CA ASN A 313 -6.07 9.20 3.78
C ASN A 313 -5.68 8.01 4.68
N PHE A 314 -4.56 8.13 5.39
CA PHE A 314 -4.10 7.12 6.33
C PHE A 314 -4.74 7.32 7.71
N ILE A 315 -5.03 6.21 8.41
CA ILE A 315 -5.58 6.19 9.78
C ILE A 315 -6.84 7.07 9.92
N TYR A 316 -7.75 6.99 8.95
CA TYR A 316 -8.99 7.77 8.96
C TYR A 316 -10.17 6.99 9.56
N ARG A 317 -10.37 5.73 9.13
CA ARG A 317 -11.45 4.87 9.58
C ARG A 317 -11.02 4.00 10.75
N LYS A 318 -11.77 4.05 11.83
CA LYS A 318 -11.58 3.14 12.96
C LYS A 318 -12.38 1.87 12.73
N ILE A 319 -11.70 0.73 12.83
CA ILE A 319 -12.30 -0.60 12.67
C ILE A 319 -12.09 -1.46 13.91
N ARG A 320 -12.84 -2.54 14.00
CA ARG A 320 -12.53 -3.68 14.87
C ARG A 320 -12.62 -4.98 14.08
N PHE A 321 -11.91 -5.99 14.56
CA PHE A 321 -12.01 -7.33 14.00
C PHE A 321 -12.88 -8.20 14.87
N GLU A 322 -13.64 -9.08 14.21
CA GLU A 322 -14.46 -10.10 14.85
C GLU A 322 -14.13 -11.49 14.24
N PRO A 323 -14.32 -12.58 15.00
CA PRO A 323 -14.13 -13.93 14.48
C PRO A 323 -15.26 -14.32 13.53
N SER A 324 -14.95 -15.25 12.61
CA SER A 324 -15.95 -16.03 11.87
C SER A 324 -15.78 -17.53 12.17
N ALA A 325 -16.59 -18.37 11.53
CA ALA A 325 -16.42 -19.83 11.60
C ALA A 325 -15.03 -20.28 11.08
N ASN A 326 -14.38 -19.48 10.24
CA ASN A 326 -13.11 -19.79 9.59
C ASN A 326 -11.88 -19.13 10.26
N GLY A 327 -12.01 -18.64 11.49
CA GLY A 327 -10.89 -18.11 12.28
C GLY A 327 -11.17 -16.76 12.94
N HIS A 328 -10.22 -16.32 13.77
CA HIS A 328 -10.27 -15.00 14.39
C HIS A 328 -9.86 -13.91 13.38
N CYS A 329 -10.25 -12.67 13.62
CA CYS A 329 -9.95 -11.51 12.77
C CYS A 329 -10.37 -11.70 11.29
N ARG A 330 -11.41 -12.52 11.02
CA ARG A 330 -11.89 -12.73 9.65
C ARG A 330 -12.96 -11.74 9.21
N LEU A 331 -13.62 -11.10 10.16
CA LEU A 331 -14.62 -10.06 9.90
C LEU A 331 -14.07 -8.70 10.30
N MET A 332 -14.23 -7.72 9.43
CA MET A 332 -13.85 -6.32 9.66
C MET A 332 -15.11 -5.47 9.75
N VAL A 333 -15.32 -4.84 10.91
CA VAL A 333 -16.49 -4.05 11.27
C VAL A 333 -16.20 -2.58 11.13
N ASN A 334 -17.08 -1.84 10.44
CA ASN A 334 -17.02 -0.39 10.31
C ASN A 334 -18.41 0.25 10.06
N TYR A 335 -19.10 0.63 11.12
CA TYR A 335 -20.38 1.31 11.05
C TYR A 335 -20.27 2.77 10.64
N ARG A 336 -19.10 3.40 10.73
CA ARG A 336 -18.85 4.83 10.46
C ARG A 336 -19.69 5.79 11.27
N SER A 337 -20.31 5.33 12.35
CA SER A 337 -21.24 6.14 13.13
C SER A 337 -21.42 5.60 14.54
N THR A 338 -22.07 6.39 15.39
CA THR A 338 -22.51 6.01 16.74
C THR A 338 -23.66 5.00 16.75
N ALA A 339 -24.17 4.60 15.58
CA ALA A 339 -25.15 3.50 15.45
C ALA A 339 -24.53 2.12 15.64
N ASP A 340 -23.19 2.02 15.74
CA ASP A 340 -22.49 0.79 16.11
C ASP A 340 -23.04 0.26 17.45
N PRO A 341 -23.60 -0.97 17.50
CA PRO A 341 -24.20 -1.52 18.71
C PRO A 341 -23.26 -1.55 19.94
N ILE A 342 -21.96 -1.60 19.73
CA ILE A 342 -20.95 -1.57 20.81
C ILE A 342 -20.96 -0.27 21.60
N MET A 343 -21.54 0.81 21.04
CA MET A 343 -21.68 2.09 21.74
C MET A 343 -22.40 1.96 23.10
N ALA A 344 -23.34 1.03 23.19
CA ALA A 344 -24.13 0.83 24.43
C ALA A 344 -23.31 0.23 25.57
N THR A 345 -22.23 -0.50 25.28
CA THR A 345 -21.43 -1.25 26.27
C THR A 345 -19.99 -0.79 26.36
N ASN A 346 -19.38 -0.42 25.24
CA ASN A 346 -18.00 0.08 25.19
C ASN A 346 -17.84 1.11 24.05
N PRO A 347 -18.19 2.40 24.31
CA PRO A 347 -18.11 3.45 23.30
C PRO A 347 -16.71 3.60 22.65
N GLN A 348 -15.65 3.28 23.41
CA GLN A 348 -14.28 3.39 22.92
C GLN A 348 -13.94 2.35 21.83
N LEU A 349 -14.76 1.32 21.64
CA LEU A 349 -14.62 0.35 20.55
C LEU A 349 -15.52 0.65 19.34
N ALA A 350 -16.36 1.69 19.40
CA ALA A 350 -17.21 2.06 18.27
C ALA A 350 -16.39 2.42 17.04
N THR A 351 -16.85 1.94 15.89
CA THR A 351 -16.18 2.08 14.61
C THR A 351 -16.65 3.34 13.87
N VAL A 352 -16.20 4.48 14.37
CA VAL A 352 -16.38 5.83 13.81
C VAL A 352 -15.14 6.23 13.00
N ASN A 353 -15.07 7.44 12.45
CA ASN A 353 -13.79 7.99 12.03
C ASN A 353 -12.94 8.31 13.27
N TRP A 354 -11.63 8.23 13.16
CA TRP A 354 -10.75 8.45 14.30
C TRP A 354 -10.88 9.85 14.92
N GLN A 355 -11.19 10.89 14.13
CA GLN A 355 -11.42 12.25 14.61
C GLN A 355 -12.78 12.46 15.27
N ASP A 356 -13.75 11.56 15.05
CA ASP A 356 -15.13 11.72 15.53
C ASP A 356 -15.30 11.15 16.93
N TYR A 357 -16.34 11.66 17.65
CA TYR A 357 -16.76 11.09 18.93
C TYR A 357 -17.20 9.62 18.74
N PRO A 358 -16.83 8.70 19.64
CA PRO A 358 -16.13 8.89 20.92
C PRO A 358 -14.59 8.82 20.84
N SER A 359 -13.99 8.61 19.67
CA SER A 359 -12.53 8.50 19.53
C SER A 359 -11.84 9.85 19.70
N GLY A 360 -12.21 10.87 18.93
CA GLY A 360 -11.71 12.24 19.04
C GLY A 360 -10.20 12.41 18.77
N ILE A 361 -9.57 11.48 18.04
CA ILE A 361 -8.12 11.46 17.85
C ILE A 361 -7.83 11.35 16.34
N ALA A 362 -7.71 12.49 15.64
CA ALA A 362 -7.34 12.53 14.23
C ALA A 362 -5.93 11.96 13.97
N SER A 363 -5.62 11.59 12.73
CA SER A 363 -4.27 11.18 12.34
C SER A 363 -3.27 12.31 12.55
N SER A 364 -3.68 13.56 12.37
CA SER A 364 -2.85 14.76 12.55
C SER A 364 -2.18 14.85 13.93
N THR A 365 -2.75 14.23 14.98
CA THR A 365 -2.21 14.27 16.34
C THR A 365 -0.77 13.74 16.46
N PHE A 366 -0.31 12.94 15.49
CA PHE A 366 1.08 12.49 15.44
C PHE A 366 1.74 12.61 14.05
N THR A 367 0.95 12.80 12.99
CA THR A 367 1.47 12.91 11.61
C THR A 367 1.58 14.36 11.14
N GLY A 368 0.90 15.29 11.81
CA GLY A 368 0.82 16.69 11.42
C GLY A 368 -0.09 16.95 10.21
N SER A 369 -0.79 15.94 9.72
CA SER A 369 -1.74 16.09 8.61
C SER A 369 -2.88 15.10 8.69
N TYR A 370 -4.02 15.41 8.03
CA TYR A 370 -5.12 14.46 7.89
C TYR A 370 -5.86 14.69 6.57
N TRP A 371 -6.67 13.72 6.18
CA TRP A 371 -7.53 13.82 5.01
C TRP A 371 -8.75 14.72 5.29
N GLY A 372 -8.93 15.74 4.44
CA GLY A 372 -10.01 16.72 4.56
C GLY A 372 -11.21 16.47 3.65
N GLY A 373 -11.32 15.28 3.05
CA GLY A 373 -12.42 14.98 2.11
C GLY A 373 -12.13 15.44 0.68
N VAL A 374 -10.86 15.65 0.33
CA VAL A 374 -10.46 16.12 -1.00
C VAL A 374 -9.73 15.03 -1.74
N ASP A 375 -10.14 14.81 -2.99
CA ASP A 375 -9.49 13.98 -3.98
C ASP A 375 -9.35 14.74 -5.32
N GLY A 376 -8.45 14.30 -6.19
CA GLY A 376 -8.25 14.95 -7.47
C GLY A 376 -6.86 14.72 -8.06
N ALA A 377 -6.39 15.67 -8.83
CA ALA A 377 -5.05 15.70 -9.44
C ALA A 377 -4.48 17.09 -9.44
N GLY A 378 -3.15 17.19 -9.32
CA GLY A 378 -2.49 18.48 -9.30
C GLY A 378 -0.97 18.39 -9.31
N SER A 379 -0.34 19.51 -8.99
CA SER A 379 1.11 19.64 -8.91
C SER A 379 1.54 19.91 -7.47
N LEU A 380 2.71 19.42 -7.10
CA LEU A 380 3.33 19.67 -5.81
C LEU A 380 4.40 20.76 -5.97
N GLU A 381 4.42 21.73 -5.07
CA GLU A 381 5.42 22.80 -5.03
C GLU A 381 6.38 22.59 -3.84
N VAL A 382 7.68 22.71 -4.11
CA VAL A 382 8.73 22.54 -3.10
C VAL A 382 8.86 23.83 -2.28
N GLU A 383 8.54 23.76 -0.99
CA GLU A 383 8.62 24.92 -0.08
C GLU A 383 10.06 25.26 0.30
N ASN A 384 10.83 24.27 0.69
CA ASN A 384 12.20 24.44 1.11
C ASN A 384 13.11 23.34 0.57
N ALA A 385 13.76 23.61 -0.54
CA ALA A 385 14.67 22.69 -1.23
C ALA A 385 15.97 22.42 -0.44
N SER A 386 16.29 23.22 0.58
CA SER A 386 17.48 23.00 1.42
C SER A 386 17.29 21.92 2.48
N THR A 387 16.07 21.41 2.64
CA THR A 387 15.79 20.33 3.60
C THR A 387 16.42 19.00 3.17
N TRP A 388 16.57 18.13 4.15
CA TRP A 388 17.10 16.78 3.94
C TRP A 388 16.31 15.97 2.89
N LEU A 389 14.99 16.18 2.80
CA LEU A 389 14.11 15.49 1.85
C LEU A 389 14.55 15.72 0.41
N TRP A 390 14.81 16.98 0.08
CA TRP A 390 15.12 17.41 -1.30
C TRP A 390 16.62 17.39 -1.63
N ALA A 391 17.45 16.89 -0.71
CA ALA A 391 18.89 16.82 -0.94
C ALA A 391 19.23 16.01 -2.19
N ASN A 392 20.01 16.60 -3.09
CA ASN A 392 20.46 16.01 -4.37
C ASN A 392 19.34 15.63 -5.35
N THR A 393 18.17 16.24 -5.23
CA THR A 393 17.08 16.10 -6.22
C THR A 393 17.24 17.02 -7.42
N GLY A 394 18.05 18.06 -7.30
CA GLY A 394 18.20 19.12 -8.29
C GLY A 394 17.07 20.17 -8.27
N LEU A 395 16.18 20.11 -7.28
CA LEU A 395 15.07 21.05 -7.11
C LEU A 395 15.54 22.33 -6.38
N SER A 396 14.81 23.41 -6.60
CA SER A 396 14.94 24.70 -5.90
C SER A 396 13.61 25.06 -5.21
N ASN A 397 13.64 26.05 -4.31
CA ASN A 397 12.40 26.60 -3.75
C ASN A 397 11.46 27.08 -4.84
N GLY A 398 10.18 26.80 -4.72
CA GLY A 398 9.17 27.07 -5.72
C GLY A 398 9.21 26.16 -6.95
N ALA A 399 10.04 25.09 -6.93
CA ALA A 399 10.03 24.11 -8.02
C ALA A 399 8.71 23.34 -8.02
N VAL A 400 8.05 23.29 -9.18
CA VAL A 400 6.78 22.61 -9.36
C VAL A 400 7.02 21.23 -9.96
N LEU A 401 6.45 20.20 -9.30
CA LEU A 401 6.40 18.82 -9.77
C LEU A 401 5.00 18.57 -10.37
N PRO A 402 4.85 18.64 -11.70
CA PRO A 402 3.53 18.51 -12.34
C PRO A 402 3.01 17.09 -12.23
N ASN A 403 1.71 16.94 -11.97
CA ASN A 403 1.01 15.67 -11.80
C ASN A 403 1.56 14.78 -10.66
N ALA A 404 2.31 15.36 -9.71
CA ALA A 404 2.78 14.64 -8.53
C ALA A 404 1.67 14.42 -7.47
N LEU A 405 0.54 15.07 -7.65
CA LEU A 405 -0.64 14.89 -6.81
C LEU A 405 -1.71 14.09 -7.55
N GLY A 406 -2.31 13.15 -6.85
CA GLY A 406 -3.44 12.41 -7.38
C GLY A 406 -4.03 11.43 -6.37
N GLY A 407 -5.29 11.07 -6.60
CA GLY A 407 -6.09 10.33 -5.64
C GLY A 407 -6.51 11.23 -4.50
N GLU A 408 -6.33 10.78 -3.28
CA GLU A 408 -6.67 11.50 -2.06
C GLU A 408 -5.49 12.36 -1.56
N PHE A 409 -5.81 13.41 -0.79
CA PHE A 409 -4.84 14.36 -0.26
C PHE A 409 -4.93 14.48 1.26
N ASN A 410 -3.78 14.53 1.91
CA ASN A 410 -3.66 14.95 3.31
C ASN A 410 -3.02 16.33 3.36
N HIS A 411 -3.48 17.17 4.30
CA HIS A 411 -2.92 18.49 4.51
C HIS A 411 -2.82 18.87 5.99
N TYR A 412 -1.98 19.85 6.27
CA TYR A 412 -1.89 20.47 7.59
C TYR A 412 -3.09 21.39 7.82
N VAL A 413 -3.75 21.23 8.94
CA VAL A 413 -4.91 22.06 9.30
C VAL A 413 -4.64 22.76 10.63
N THR A 414 -4.56 24.08 10.61
CA THR A 414 -4.21 24.91 11.79
C THR A 414 -5.20 24.77 12.95
N THR A 415 -6.46 24.45 12.66
CA THR A 415 -7.51 24.25 13.66
C THR A 415 -7.56 22.83 14.22
N ALA A 416 -6.81 21.89 13.62
CA ALA A 416 -6.72 20.52 14.12
C ALA A 416 -5.70 20.41 15.28
N VAL A 417 -5.79 19.33 16.04
CA VAL A 417 -4.78 19.01 17.04
C VAL A 417 -3.56 18.42 16.32
N ASN A 418 -2.46 19.16 16.33
CA ASN A 418 -1.20 18.80 15.69
C ASN A 418 -0.05 18.79 16.70
N PRO A 419 1.06 18.07 16.43
CA PRO A 419 2.34 18.31 17.09
C PRO A 419 2.80 19.75 16.88
N ALA A 420 3.46 20.33 17.87
CA ALA A 420 3.91 21.73 17.80
C ALA A 420 5.04 21.97 16.78
N ASN A 421 5.68 20.89 16.30
CA ASN A 421 6.87 20.91 15.44
C ASN A 421 6.61 20.25 14.08
N VAL A 422 5.44 20.46 13.50
CA VAL A 422 5.16 20.00 12.13
C VAL A 422 5.97 20.84 11.16
N GLU A 423 6.75 20.17 10.31
CA GLU A 423 7.51 20.79 9.22
C GLU A 423 6.81 20.46 7.90
N ILE A 424 6.43 21.47 7.11
CA ILE A 424 5.89 21.33 5.76
C ILE A 424 7.06 21.40 4.78
N LEU A 425 7.26 20.34 4.01
CA LEU A 425 8.40 20.16 3.10
C LEU A 425 8.05 20.47 1.65
N ALA A 426 6.79 20.34 1.30
CA ALA A 426 6.18 20.75 0.05
C ALA A 426 4.67 20.89 0.23
N SER A 427 4.03 21.67 -0.60
CA SER A 427 2.60 21.92 -0.54
C SER A 427 1.96 22.00 -1.92
N SER A 428 0.64 22.07 -1.97
CA SER A 428 -0.15 22.28 -3.17
C SER A 428 -1.20 23.34 -2.93
N ASN A 429 -1.31 24.25 -3.88
CA ASN A 429 -2.38 25.25 -3.95
C ASN A 429 -3.28 25.04 -5.17
N VAL A 430 -3.48 23.82 -5.62
CA VAL A 430 -4.23 23.55 -6.86
C VAL A 430 -5.73 23.45 -6.59
N GLY A 431 -6.50 24.12 -7.45
CA GLY A 431 -7.94 24.31 -7.35
C GLY A 431 -8.75 23.06 -7.00
N GLY A 432 -9.20 23.02 -5.75
CA GLY A 432 -10.05 21.95 -5.18
C GLY A 432 -9.48 21.28 -3.95
N GLY A 433 -8.21 21.46 -3.59
CA GLY A 433 -7.65 20.86 -2.38
C GLY A 433 -6.20 21.23 -2.09
N GLU A 434 -5.89 21.23 -0.82
CA GLU A 434 -4.53 21.40 -0.31
C GLU A 434 -3.95 20.01 -0.03
N SER A 435 -2.67 19.82 -0.33
CA SER A 435 -1.90 18.63 -0.01
C SER A 435 -0.54 19.06 0.51
N ASP A 436 -0.13 18.50 1.66
CA ASP A 436 1.14 18.84 2.27
C ASP A 436 1.99 17.59 2.51
N VAL A 437 3.25 17.69 2.13
CA VAL A 437 4.29 16.74 2.56
C VAL A 437 4.76 17.19 3.93
N THR A 438 4.53 16.38 4.96
CA THR A 438 4.84 16.73 6.34
C THR A 438 5.90 15.83 6.96
N TYR A 439 6.65 16.40 7.90
CA TYR A 439 7.58 15.68 8.76
C TYR A 439 7.41 16.14 10.20
N VAL A 440 7.39 15.16 11.11
CA VAL A 440 7.32 15.41 12.56
C VAL A 440 8.40 14.58 13.27
N ALA A 441 9.22 15.22 14.07
CA ALA A 441 10.16 14.56 14.95
C ALA A 441 9.50 14.32 16.32
N ALA A 442 9.30 13.06 16.71
CA ALA A 442 8.78 12.75 18.04
C ALA A 442 9.81 13.11 19.13
N ALA A 443 9.32 13.45 20.32
CA ALA A 443 10.16 13.97 21.43
C ALA A 443 11.30 13.03 21.85
N ASN A 444 11.17 11.73 21.65
CA ASN A 444 12.17 10.70 21.97
C ASN A 444 12.98 10.22 20.76
N GLY A 445 12.83 10.87 19.60
CA GLY A 445 13.65 10.68 18.42
C GLY A 445 13.05 9.89 17.29
N GLY A 446 11.84 9.31 17.38
CA GLY A 446 11.14 8.74 16.22
C GLY A 446 10.72 9.84 15.24
N GLY A 447 10.89 9.61 13.93
CA GLY A 447 10.44 10.49 12.86
C GLY A 447 9.17 9.95 12.20
N VAL A 448 8.23 10.83 11.84
CA VAL A 448 7.02 10.52 11.07
C VAL A 448 7.03 11.36 9.80
N PHE A 449 7.06 10.70 8.66
CA PHE A 449 7.01 11.31 7.33
C PHE A 449 5.69 10.99 6.64
N CYS A 450 5.06 11.97 6.01
CA CYS A 450 3.83 11.79 5.24
C CYS A 450 3.98 12.46 3.88
N SER A 451 3.75 11.71 2.80
CA SER A 451 3.83 12.25 1.43
C SER A 451 2.61 13.10 1.04
N GLY A 452 1.51 12.98 1.77
CA GLY A 452 0.28 13.76 1.57
C GLY A 452 -0.51 13.43 0.30
N THR A 453 -0.02 12.54 -0.56
CA THR A 453 -0.67 12.18 -1.82
C THR A 453 -0.49 10.71 -2.18
N GLY A 454 -1.54 10.07 -2.70
CA GLY A 454 -1.46 8.71 -3.23
C GLY A 454 -0.54 8.58 -4.44
N HIS A 455 -0.38 9.62 -5.24
CA HIS A 455 0.47 9.62 -6.44
C HIS A 455 1.96 9.48 -6.17
N TRP A 456 2.45 9.79 -4.97
CA TRP A 456 3.85 9.58 -4.62
C TRP A 456 4.36 8.18 -4.97
N ILE A 457 3.57 7.16 -4.69
CA ILE A 457 3.90 5.76 -4.99
C ILE A 457 4.05 5.52 -6.50
N TYR A 458 3.20 6.12 -7.32
CA TYR A 458 3.18 5.86 -8.76
C TYR A 458 4.46 6.33 -9.47
N ASP A 459 5.11 7.37 -8.97
CA ASP A 459 6.37 7.87 -9.49
C ASP A 459 7.60 7.00 -9.13
N LEU A 460 7.42 5.96 -8.31
CA LEU A 460 8.52 5.14 -7.84
C LEU A 460 8.93 4.04 -8.83
N SER A 461 8.08 3.65 -9.76
CA SER A 461 8.38 2.58 -10.72
C SER A 461 8.09 2.98 -12.16
N ASN A 462 8.97 2.56 -13.08
CA ASN A 462 8.75 2.63 -14.53
C ASN A 462 8.27 1.30 -15.09
N PHE A 463 7.72 0.41 -14.30
CA PHE A 463 7.30 -0.89 -14.81
C PHE A 463 6.34 -0.71 -15.98
N PRO A 464 6.70 -1.10 -17.23
CA PRO A 464 6.05 -0.58 -18.44
C PRO A 464 4.57 -0.97 -18.61
N LYS A 465 4.12 -2.00 -17.90
CA LYS A 465 2.74 -2.51 -18.02
C LYS A 465 1.87 -2.19 -16.80
N LEU A 466 2.44 -1.55 -15.79
CA LEU A 466 1.72 -1.27 -14.54
C LEU A 466 0.51 -0.37 -14.79
N TYR A 467 0.68 0.66 -15.60
CA TYR A 467 -0.39 1.58 -15.97
C TYR A 467 -1.61 0.89 -16.61
N ALA A 468 -1.39 -0.13 -17.44
CA ALA A 468 -2.47 -0.89 -18.06
C ALA A 468 -3.21 -1.83 -17.08
N LEU A 469 -2.57 -2.17 -15.95
CA LEU A 469 -3.16 -3.02 -14.90
C LEU A 469 -3.91 -2.22 -13.84
N GLN A 470 -3.62 -0.93 -13.72
CA GLN A 470 -4.20 -0.01 -12.75
C GLN A 470 -5.45 0.62 -13.33
N GLN A 471 -6.56 -0.09 -13.37
CA GLN A 471 -7.83 0.50 -13.77
C GLN A 471 -8.39 1.34 -12.60
N GLY A 472 -8.56 2.64 -12.82
CA GLY A 472 -9.40 3.51 -12.02
C GLY A 472 -8.71 4.56 -11.14
N TYR A 473 -7.49 4.36 -10.65
CA TYR A 473 -6.84 5.29 -9.71
C TYR A 473 -5.68 6.11 -10.31
N MET A 474 -5.14 5.74 -11.45
CA MET A 474 -4.07 6.52 -12.09
C MET A 474 -4.63 7.57 -13.04
N LEU A 475 -4.49 8.82 -12.66
CA LEU A 475 -4.98 9.97 -13.44
C LEU A 475 -4.04 10.35 -14.59
N ALA A 476 -2.77 9.98 -14.53
CA ALA A 476 -1.79 10.21 -15.60
C ALA A 476 -0.58 9.26 -15.49
N PRO A 477 0.08 8.91 -16.60
CA PRO A 477 1.33 8.15 -16.54
C PRO A 477 2.45 8.95 -15.86
N PRO A 478 3.42 8.28 -15.19
CA PRO A 478 4.57 8.94 -14.60
C PRO A 478 5.33 9.84 -15.59
N ILE A 479 5.75 11.01 -15.13
CA ILE A 479 6.49 11.98 -15.94
C ILE A 479 7.97 11.92 -15.55
N ALA A 480 8.87 11.72 -16.50
CA ALA A 480 10.30 11.48 -16.25
C ALA A 480 10.99 12.55 -15.38
N ASN A 481 10.64 13.83 -15.53
CA ASN A 481 11.20 14.94 -14.74
C ASN A 481 10.62 15.02 -13.31
N VAL A 482 9.58 14.27 -12.98
CA VAL A 482 8.99 14.13 -11.63
C VAL A 482 9.51 12.86 -10.96
N THR A 483 9.60 11.79 -11.72
CA THR A 483 9.99 10.46 -11.23
C THR A 483 11.36 10.46 -10.54
N PHE A 484 12.39 11.10 -11.10
CA PHE A 484 13.71 11.12 -10.48
C PHE A 484 13.74 11.88 -9.14
N PRO A 485 13.24 13.12 -9.02
CA PRO A 485 13.15 13.81 -7.74
C PRO A 485 12.37 13.04 -6.66
N ILE A 486 11.23 12.46 -7.00
CA ILE A 486 10.40 11.69 -6.05
C ILE A 486 11.13 10.41 -5.60
N ARG A 487 11.76 9.66 -6.50
CA ARG A 487 12.59 8.50 -6.16
C ARG A 487 13.75 8.88 -5.25
N ARG A 488 14.44 9.99 -5.57
CA ARG A 488 15.54 10.49 -4.76
C ARG A 488 15.07 10.91 -3.38
N ALA A 489 13.98 11.66 -3.27
CA ALA A 489 13.35 12.05 -2.01
C ALA A 489 12.96 10.81 -1.18
N THR A 490 12.36 9.79 -1.82
CA THR A 490 12.05 8.51 -1.15
C THR A 490 13.32 7.84 -0.61
N VAL A 491 14.42 7.81 -1.38
CA VAL A 491 15.71 7.27 -0.90
C VAL A 491 16.25 8.10 0.26
N ASN A 492 16.05 9.41 0.27
CA ASN A 492 16.46 10.25 1.40
C ASN A 492 15.66 9.90 2.68
N VAL A 493 14.33 9.70 2.58
CA VAL A 493 13.51 9.19 3.70
C VAL A 493 14.02 7.84 4.19
N LEU A 494 14.20 6.87 3.30
CA LEU A 494 14.67 5.54 3.66
C LEU A 494 16.08 5.56 4.26
N SER A 495 16.99 6.41 3.78
CA SER A 495 18.34 6.54 4.33
C SER A 495 18.33 7.10 5.75
N LEU A 496 17.53 8.14 5.99
CA LEU A 496 17.36 8.73 7.31
C LEU A 496 16.73 7.71 8.27
N PHE A 497 15.62 7.10 7.89
CA PHE A 497 14.84 6.19 8.73
C PHE A 497 15.56 4.86 8.99
N GLY A 498 16.32 4.39 8.02
CA GLY A 498 17.15 3.19 8.17
C GLY A 498 18.39 3.37 9.05
N SER A 499 18.80 4.60 9.33
CA SER A 499 19.95 4.89 10.19
C SER A 499 19.63 4.77 11.69
N GLY A 500 18.36 4.92 12.08
CA GLY A 500 17.90 4.88 13.47
C GLY A 500 16.85 5.98 13.74
N PRO A 501 16.63 6.36 15.00
CA PRO A 501 15.64 7.38 15.36
C PRO A 501 15.90 8.70 14.62
N ALA A 502 15.08 8.98 13.61
CA ALA A 502 15.33 10.09 12.67
C ALA A 502 15.13 11.46 13.33
N GLY A 503 14.19 11.56 14.29
CA GLY A 503 13.95 12.81 14.99
C GLY A 503 15.12 13.27 15.87
N ALA A 504 15.98 12.35 16.31
CA ALA A 504 17.19 12.70 17.07
C ALA A 504 18.30 13.26 16.15
N SER A 505 18.43 12.75 14.92
CA SER A 505 19.44 13.19 13.94
C SER A 505 18.96 14.34 13.04
N GLN A 506 17.65 14.43 12.83
CA GLN A 506 16.97 15.43 12.00
C GLN A 506 15.73 15.93 12.75
N PRO A 507 15.88 16.76 13.78
CA PRO A 507 14.74 17.35 14.49
C PRO A 507 13.91 18.21 13.53
N SER A 508 12.60 18.04 13.55
CA SER A 508 11.70 18.89 12.79
C SER A 508 11.54 20.27 13.41
N THR A 509 11.42 21.28 12.59
CA THR A 509 11.14 22.65 13.00
C THR A 509 9.72 23.00 12.60
N SER A 510 8.99 23.75 13.46
CA SER A 510 7.67 24.25 13.07
C SER A 510 7.81 25.13 11.82
N THR A 511 6.98 24.88 10.80
CA THR A 511 6.86 25.80 9.67
C THR A 511 6.28 27.12 10.21
N PRO A 512 6.89 28.27 9.94
CA PRO A 512 6.26 29.55 10.26
C PRO A 512 4.91 29.66 9.55
N ASN A 513 3.86 30.05 10.28
CA ASN A 513 2.55 30.38 9.72
C ASN A 513 2.65 31.59 8.77
#